data_7d8c4b375cc9ec6ca4e147f540f95a63
#
_entry.id   7d8c4b375cc9ec6ca4e147f540f95a63
#
_cell.length_a   1.000
_cell.length_b   1.000
_cell.length_c   1.000
_cell.angle_alpha   90.00
_cell.angle_beta   90.00
_cell.angle_gamma   90.00
#
_symmetry.space_group_name_H-M   'P 1'
#
loop_
_entity.id
_entity.type
_entity.pdbx_description
1 polymer ?
#
loop_
_entity_poly.entity_id
_entity_poly.type
_entity_poly.pdbx_seq_one_letter_code
_entity_poly.pdbx_strand_id
1 'polypeptide(L)'
;MNLAPSGALAPLPSLTTPPPQPSVAALPPIVAPQGAVVPGQAVLSLTARYGKDLPVISSGLVWRVFADRPDEAGTFKLVREDRGATPNIVLPPGGYVVHVAFGTVSAVRAVTLKSETDRESFLLPAGGLRIEGRVGSSKIPQNQISFGIYKGSQFEIGERASLLPNVAAGDVALLPEGTYYIVSNYGDANSVVRSDIRVQAGKLTDVTVTHRAAVITLKLVGDRGGEALANTAWSVITPGGDVIKESIGAFPRVILAEGEYRAIAKNEGKVFERPFNVVNGVDGEIEVIAR
;
A
#
# COMPACT_ATOMS: atom_id res chain seq x y z
N MET A 1 52.94 21.81 -58.51
CA MET A 1 53.53 20.62 -59.12
C MET A 1 53.16 19.42 -58.29
N ASN A 2 52.61 18.52 -58.99
CA ASN A 2 52.32 17.10 -58.76
C ASN A 2 51.10 16.72 -57.87
N LEU A 3 50.17 16.30 -58.64
CA LEU A 3 48.96 15.53 -58.34
C LEU A 3 49.31 14.15 -57.76
N ALA A 4 48.55 13.73 -56.74
CA ALA A 4 48.49 12.35 -56.29
C ALA A 4 47.24 11.68 -56.89
N PRO A 5 47.27 10.41 -57.28
CA PRO A 5 46.20 9.75 -57.98
C PRO A 5 45.13 9.18 -57.01
N SER A 6 43.90 9.19 -57.54
CA SER A 6 42.74 8.56 -57.00
C SER A 6 42.93 7.09 -56.60
N GLY A 7 42.64 6.75 -55.35
CA GLY A 7 42.45 5.36 -54.91
C GLY A 7 41.00 4.93 -55.12
N ALA A 8 40.80 3.88 -55.89
CA ALA A 8 39.52 3.28 -56.20
C ALA A 8 38.87 2.69 -54.93
N LEU A 9 37.59 2.95 -54.73
CA LEU A 9 36.74 2.36 -53.71
C LEU A 9 36.54 0.85 -54.01
N ALA A 10 36.85 0.01 -53.04
CA ALA A 10 36.55 -1.41 -53.10
C ALA A 10 35.04 -1.66 -53.04
N PRO A 11 34.51 -2.64 -53.75
CA PRO A 11 33.08 -2.97 -53.73
C PRO A 11 32.68 -3.52 -52.36
N LEU A 12 31.52 -3.05 -51.89
CA LEU A 12 30.87 -3.53 -50.66
C LEU A 12 30.50 -5.02 -50.81
N PRO A 13 30.64 -5.83 -49.76
CA PRO A 13 30.21 -7.23 -49.80
C PRO A 13 28.69 -7.32 -49.89
N SER A 14 28.21 -8.16 -50.79
CA SER A 14 26.80 -8.46 -50.99
C SER A 14 26.18 -9.00 -49.71
N LEU A 15 25.03 -8.43 -49.33
CA LEU A 15 24.18 -8.93 -48.25
C LEU A 15 23.76 -10.36 -48.58
N THR A 16 24.29 -11.33 -47.88
CA THR A 16 23.81 -12.70 -47.88
C THR A 16 22.39 -12.73 -47.24
N THR A 17 21.41 -13.19 -47.98
CA THR A 17 20.08 -13.51 -47.49
C THR A 17 20.18 -14.41 -46.27
N PRO A 18 19.45 -14.09 -45.15
CA PRO A 18 19.41 -14.99 -44.01
C PRO A 18 18.73 -16.30 -44.40
N PRO A 19 19.15 -17.44 -43.83
CA PRO A 19 18.52 -18.73 -44.09
C PRO A 19 17.07 -18.70 -43.65
N PRO A 20 16.17 -19.47 -44.32
CA PRO A 20 14.78 -19.53 -43.95
C PRO A 20 14.63 -20.04 -42.51
N GLN A 21 13.98 -19.24 -41.64
CA GLN A 21 13.65 -19.67 -40.32
C GLN A 21 12.66 -20.85 -40.39
N PRO A 22 12.85 -21.90 -39.57
CA PRO A 22 11.89 -22.98 -39.52
C PRO A 22 10.53 -22.39 -39.09
N SER A 23 9.55 -22.61 -39.92
CA SER A 23 8.15 -22.30 -39.64
C SER A 23 7.75 -23.02 -38.36
N VAL A 24 7.60 -22.29 -37.26
CA VAL A 24 7.00 -22.83 -36.02
C VAL A 24 5.54 -23.11 -36.38
N ALA A 25 5.22 -24.40 -36.59
CA ALA A 25 3.84 -24.81 -36.71
C ALA A 25 3.05 -24.27 -35.51
N ALA A 26 2.03 -23.44 -35.79
CA ALA A 26 1.16 -22.96 -34.74
C ALA A 26 0.56 -24.19 -34.05
N LEU A 27 0.84 -24.32 -32.76
CA LEU A 27 0.18 -25.32 -31.92
C LEU A 27 -1.35 -25.08 -32.06
N PRO A 28 -2.13 -26.15 -32.28
CA PRO A 28 -3.57 -25.99 -32.31
C PRO A 28 -4.02 -25.35 -31.00
N PRO A 29 -5.03 -24.46 -31.01
CA PRO A 29 -5.56 -23.87 -29.80
C PRO A 29 -5.91 -25.00 -28.84
N ILE A 30 -5.35 -24.98 -27.64
CA ILE A 30 -5.77 -25.87 -26.55
C ILE A 30 -7.19 -25.47 -26.24
N VAL A 31 -8.13 -26.15 -26.83
CA VAL A 31 -9.53 -26.13 -26.43
C VAL A 31 -9.52 -26.77 -25.05
N ALA A 32 -9.61 -25.93 -24.00
CA ALA A 32 -9.86 -26.43 -22.66
C ALA A 32 -11.09 -27.35 -22.76
N PRO A 33 -11.05 -28.59 -22.22
CA PRO A 33 -12.18 -29.46 -22.26
C PRO A 33 -13.34 -28.73 -21.60
N GLN A 34 -14.35 -28.38 -22.41
CA GLN A 34 -15.65 -27.98 -21.88
C GLN A 34 -16.15 -29.24 -21.18
N GLY A 35 -16.01 -29.23 -19.84
CA GLY A 35 -16.49 -30.34 -19.04
C GLY A 35 -17.94 -30.61 -19.43
N ALA A 36 -18.21 -31.80 -19.98
CA ALA A 36 -19.56 -32.22 -20.29
C ALA A 36 -20.39 -32.08 -19.03
N VAL A 37 -21.41 -31.23 -19.04
CA VAL A 37 -22.31 -31.04 -17.90
C VAL A 37 -22.95 -32.40 -17.63
N VAL A 38 -22.65 -33.01 -16.51
CA VAL A 38 -23.26 -34.26 -16.10
C VAL A 38 -24.77 -34.03 -15.93
N PRO A 39 -25.66 -34.90 -16.44
CA PRO A 39 -27.07 -34.73 -16.22
C PRO A 39 -27.42 -34.47 -14.75
N GLY A 40 -28.15 -33.40 -14.48
CA GLY A 40 -28.47 -32.98 -13.10
C GLY A 40 -27.47 -32.00 -12.47
N GLN A 41 -26.53 -31.46 -13.23
CA GLN A 41 -25.63 -30.39 -12.78
C GLN A 41 -25.75 -29.15 -13.68
N ALA A 42 -25.49 -27.98 -13.13
CA ALA A 42 -25.42 -26.69 -13.82
C ALA A 42 -24.03 -26.07 -13.62
N VAL A 43 -23.62 -25.23 -14.55
CA VAL A 43 -22.38 -24.48 -14.50
C VAL A 43 -22.67 -23.02 -14.16
N LEU A 44 -22.11 -22.53 -13.05
CA LEU A 44 -22.11 -21.12 -12.70
C LEU A 44 -20.80 -20.47 -13.14
N SER A 45 -20.86 -19.65 -14.19
CA SER A 45 -19.73 -18.84 -14.66
C SER A 45 -19.76 -17.48 -14.01
N LEU A 46 -18.69 -17.12 -13.26
CA LEU A 46 -18.60 -15.89 -12.49
C LEU A 46 -17.58 -14.94 -13.10
N THR A 47 -17.91 -13.67 -13.14
CA THR A 47 -17.00 -12.58 -13.51
C THR A 47 -17.17 -11.40 -12.57
N ALA A 48 -16.11 -10.62 -12.35
CA ALA A 48 -16.19 -9.35 -11.64
C ALA A 48 -15.53 -8.24 -12.45
N ARG A 49 -16.10 -7.04 -12.38
CA ARG A 49 -15.63 -5.85 -13.09
C ARG A 49 -15.50 -4.69 -12.11
N TYR A 50 -14.55 -3.79 -12.37
CA TYR A 50 -14.41 -2.54 -11.61
C TYR A 50 -15.60 -1.59 -11.79
N GLY A 51 -16.35 -1.72 -12.86
CA GLY A 51 -17.53 -0.95 -13.20
C GLY A 51 -18.19 -1.48 -14.47
N LYS A 52 -19.38 -0.95 -14.82
CA LYS A 52 -20.18 -1.41 -15.96
C LYS A 52 -19.37 -1.40 -17.27
N ASP A 53 -18.61 -0.31 -17.49
CA ASP A 53 -17.82 -0.10 -18.71
C ASP A 53 -16.30 -0.22 -18.45
N LEU A 54 -15.91 -0.75 -17.28
CA LEU A 54 -14.53 -0.95 -16.90
C LEU A 54 -14.08 -2.42 -17.10
N PRO A 55 -12.78 -2.68 -17.15
CA PRO A 55 -12.23 -4.01 -17.35
C PRO A 55 -12.68 -5.03 -16.31
N VAL A 56 -12.58 -6.31 -16.69
CA VAL A 56 -12.73 -7.44 -15.78
C VAL A 56 -11.54 -7.48 -14.82
N ILE A 57 -11.80 -7.81 -13.55
CA ILE A 57 -10.78 -8.01 -12.55
C ILE A 57 -10.10 -9.37 -12.81
N SER A 58 -8.80 -9.35 -13.10
CA SER A 58 -8.04 -10.51 -13.58
C SER A 58 -7.35 -11.31 -12.49
N SER A 59 -7.34 -10.84 -11.24
CA SER A 59 -6.68 -11.52 -10.10
C SER A 59 -7.12 -10.95 -8.76
N GLY A 60 -6.81 -11.65 -7.67
CA GLY A 60 -7.07 -11.18 -6.30
C GLY A 60 -8.51 -11.33 -5.83
N LEU A 61 -9.38 -11.97 -6.61
CA LEU A 61 -10.75 -12.27 -6.24
C LEU A 61 -10.83 -13.50 -5.31
N VAL A 62 -11.76 -13.44 -4.38
CA VAL A 62 -12.17 -14.59 -3.57
C VAL A 62 -13.66 -14.75 -3.69
N TRP A 63 -14.08 -15.86 -4.30
CA TRP A 63 -15.47 -16.23 -4.50
C TRP A 63 -15.90 -17.24 -3.43
N ARG A 64 -17.07 -17.02 -2.86
CA ARG A 64 -17.71 -17.98 -1.95
C ARG A 64 -19.15 -18.17 -2.37
N VAL A 65 -19.52 -19.41 -2.56
CA VAL A 65 -20.89 -19.80 -2.88
C VAL A 65 -21.47 -20.53 -1.67
N PHE A 66 -22.58 -20.02 -1.19
CA PHE A 66 -23.32 -20.57 -0.05
C PHE A 66 -24.66 -21.15 -0.51
N ALA A 67 -25.19 -22.11 0.23
CA ALA A 67 -26.59 -22.51 0.08
C ALA A 67 -27.51 -21.31 0.35
N ASP A 68 -28.64 -21.23 -0.35
CA ASP A 68 -29.62 -20.12 -0.21
C ASP A 68 -30.43 -20.20 1.08
N ARG A 69 -30.38 -21.33 1.80
CA ARG A 69 -31.09 -21.57 3.07
C ARG A 69 -30.10 -21.71 4.21
N PRO A 70 -30.30 -20.96 5.28
CA PRO A 70 -29.52 -21.15 6.50
C PRO A 70 -29.89 -22.51 7.13
N ASP A 71 -28.96 -23.05 7.90
CA ASP A 71 -29.18 -24.19 8.78
C ASP A 71 -30.04 -23.80 10.02
N GLU A 72 -30.26 -24.78 10.90
CA GLU A 72 -31.04 -24.57 12.14
C GLU A 72 -30.43 -23.52 13.08
N ALA A 73 -29.13 -23.24 12.96
CA ALA A 73 -28.42 -22.20 13.70
C ALA A 73 -28.43 -20.83 12.99
N GLY A 74 -29.11 -20.70 11.84
CA GLY A 74 -29.16 -19.46 11.05
C GLY A 74 -27.92 -19.20 10.19
N THR A 75 -27.03 -20.21 10.04
CA THR A 75 -25.78 -20.08 9.32
C THR A 75 -25.91 -20.58 7.88
N PHE A 76 -25.45 -19.80 6.90
CA PHE A 76 -25.39 -20.21 5.52
C PHE A 76 -24.21 -21.15 5.27
N LYS A 77 -24.50 -22.36 4.81
CA LYS A 77 -23.46 -23.37 4.55
C LYS A 77 -22.62 -22.99 3.34
N LEU A 78 -21.30 -22.89 3.50
CA LEU A 78 -20.36 -22.72 2.40
C LEU A 78 -20.34 -23.99 1.54
N VAL A 79 -20.66 -23.85 0.25
CA VAL A 79 -20.69 -24.94 -0.74
C VAL A 79 -19.38 -25.00 -1.52
N ARG A 80 -18.87 -23.82 -1.92
CA ARG A 80 -17.63 -23.72 -2.71
C ARG A 80 -16.89 -22.40 -2.44
N GLU A 81 -15.56 -22.48 -2.41
CA GLU A 81 -14.67 -21.33 -2.50
C GLU A 81 -13.79 -21.46 -3.76
N ASP A 82 -13.54 -20.35 -4.44
CA ASP A 82 -12.67 -20.27 -5.61
C ASP A 82 -11.92 -18.94 -5.63
N ARG A 83 -10.74 -18.92 -6.24
CA ARG A 83 -9.87 -17.72 -6.34
C ARG A 83 -9.52 -17.36 -7.78
N GLY A 84 -10.14 -18.01 -8.74
CA GLY A 84 -9.99 -17.71 -10.14
C GLY A 84 -10.58 -16.35 -10.52
N ALA A 85 -10.04 -15.73 -11.56
CA ALA A 85 -10.60 -14.49 -12.09
C ALA A 85 -12.01 -14.67 -12.66
N THR A 86 -12.24 -15.81 -13.32
CA THR A 86 -13.51 -16.16 -13.97
C THR A 86 -13.80 -17.65 -13.75
N PRO A 87 -14.13 -18.06 -12.50
CA PRO A 87 -14.35 -19.46 -12.22
C PRO A 87 -15.63 -19.99 -12.86
N ASN A 88 -15.57 -21.27 -13.24
CA ASN A 88 -16.73 -22.06 -13.67
C ASN A 88 -17.00 -23.11 -12.57
N ILE A 89 -18.05 -22.90 -11.82
CA ILE A 89 -18.39 -23.72 -10.65
C ILE A 89 -19.54 -24.64 -11.02
N VAL A 90 -19.31 -25.95 -10.94
CA VAL A 90 -20.32 -26.97 -11.21
C VAL A 90 -21.08 -27.28 -9.92
N LEU A 91 -22.41 -27.10 -9.96
CA LEU A 91 -23.30 -27.25 -8.80
C LEU A 91 -24.63 -27.89 -9.24
N PRO A 92 -25.36 -28.56 -8.36
CA PRO A 92 -26.76 -28.94 -8.64
C PRO A 92 -27.61 -27.70 -8.92
N PRO A 93 -28.69 -27.84 -9.78
CA PRO A 93 -29.68 -26.79 -9.91
C PRO A 93 -30.30 -26.44 -8.55
N GLY A 94 -30.50 -25.12 -8.31
CA GLY A 94 -31.03 -24.65 -7.04
C GLY A 94 -30.68 -23.19 -6.74
N GLY A 95 -31.05 -22.73 -5.56
CA GLY A 95 -30.73 -21.40 -5.06
C GLY A 95 -29.38 -21.36 -4.35
N TYR A 96 -28.64 -20.29 -4.58
CA TYR A 96 -27.34 -20.04 -3.95
C TYR A 96 -27.17 -18.57 -3.62
N VAL A 97 -26.29 -18.28 -2.67
CA VAL A 97 -25.82 -16.92 -2.38
C VAL A 97 -24.34 -16.84 -2.77
N VAL A 98 -24.03 -15.99 -3.74
CA VAL A 98 -22.66 -15.78 -4.21
C VAL A 98 -22.12 -14.53 -3.56
N HIS A 99 -21.02 -14.68 -2.85
CA HIS A 99 -20.20 -13.59 -2.30
C HIS A 99 -18.88 -13.52 -3.05
N VAL A 100 -18.50 -12.31 -3.47
CA VAL A 100 -17.18 -12.04 -4.04
C VAL A 100 -16.50 -10.94 -3.26
N ALA A 101 -15.21 -11.13 -2.97
CA ALA A 101 -14.37 -10.13 -2.28
C ALA A 101 -13.13 -9.81 -3.12
N PHE A 102 -12.72 -8.54 -3.08
CA PHE A 102 -11.52 -7.99 -3.69
C PHE A 102 -10.92 -6.93 -2.76
N GLY A 103 -9.93 -7.32 -1.97
CA GLY A 103 -9.43 -6.47 -0.89
C GLY A 103 -10.52 -6.14 0.13
N THR A 104 -10.78 -4.86 0.36
CA THR A 104 -11.85 -4.38 1.26
C THR A 104 -13.21 -4.24 0.57
N VAL A 105 -13.30 -4.52 -0.73
CA VAL A 105 -14.54 -4.41 -1.51
C VAL A 105 -15.19 -5.77 -1.64
N SER A 106 -16.48 -5.85 -1.43
CA SER A 106 -17.23 -7.10 -1.65
C SER A 106 -18.62 -6.85 -2.20
N ALA A 107 -19.18 -7.87 -2.82
CA ALA A 107 -20.58 -7.89 -3.25
C ALA A 107 -21.19 -9.26 -2.95
N VAL A 108 -22.50 -9.25 -2.70
CA VAL A 108 -23.30 -10.45 -2.43
C VAL A 108 -24.52 -10.42 -3.33
N ARG A 109 -24.87 -11.57 -3.91
CA ARG A 109 -26.10 -11.73 -4.72
C ARG A 109 -26.66 -13.14 -4.59
N ALA A 110 -27.98 -13.23 -4.47
CA ALA A 110 -28.70 -14.48 -4.61
C ALA A 110 -28.79 -14.85 -6.11
N VAL A 111 -28.50 -16.10 -6.43
CA VAL A 111 -28.50 -16.64 -7.80
C VAL A 111 -29.30 -17.93 -7.81
N THR A 112 -30.13 -18.14 -8.83
CA THR A 112 -30.85 -19.39 -9.03
C THR A 112 -30.28 -20.09 -10.24
N LEU A 113 -29.61 -21.22 -10.01
CA LEU A 113 -29.10 -22.08 -11.10
C LEU A 113 -30.19 -22.96 -11.66
N LYS A 114 -30.30 -22.96 -12.99
CA LYS A 114 -31.15 -23.85 -13.77
C LYS A 114 -30.31 -25.04 -14.26
N SER A 115 -30.84 -25.82 -15.20
CA SER A 115 -30.18 -27.03 -15.70
C SER A 115 -29.11 -26.77 -16.81
N GLU A 116 -28.68 -25.51 -16.98
CA GLU A 116 -27.73 -25.09 -18.00
C GLU A 116 -26.60 -24.25 -17.41
N THR A 117 -25.87 -23.53 -18.25
CA THR A 117 -24.85 -22.60 -17.83
C THR A 117 -25.45 -21.24 -17.53
N ASP A 118 -25.38 -20.81 -16.28
CA ASP A 118 -25.72 -19.46 -15.83
C ASP A 118 -24.46 -18.60 -15.72
N ARG A 119 -24.54 -17.34 -16.20
CA ARG A 119 -23.42 -16.38 -16.17
C ARG A 119 -23.79 -15.18 -15.33
N GLU A 120 -22.99 -14.93 -14.31
CA GLU A 120 -23.19 -13.81 -13.40
C GLU A 120 -22.00 -12.85 -13.44
N SER A 121 -22.29 -11.57 -13.54
CA SER A 121 -21.29 -10.50 -13.51
C SER A 121 -21.52 -9.60 -12.31
N PHE A 122 -20.47 -9.44 -11.49
CA PHE A 122 -20.47 -8.60 -10.29
C PHE A 122 -19.73 -7.30 -10.55
N LEU A 123 -20.25 -6.21 -9.98
CA LEU A 123 -19.55 -4.92 -9.98
C LEU A 123 -18.88 -4.72 -8.64
N LEU A 124 -17.58 -4.53 -8.67
CA LEU A 124 -16.73 -4.21 -7.53
C LEU A 124 -15.98 -2.90 -7.82
N PRO A 125 -16.59 -1.75 -7.54
CA PRO A 125 -15.99 -0.46 -7.82
C PRO A 125 -14.82 -0.20 -6.85
N ALA A 126 -13.69 -0.87 -7.11
CA ALA A 126 -12.47 -0.81 -6.34
C ALA A 126 -11.37 -0.10 -7.10
N GLY A 127 -10.52 0.63 -6.39
CA GLY A 127 -9.26 1.19 -6.88
C GLY A 127 -8.10 0.84 -5.96
N GLY A 128 -6.90 0.94 -6.49
CA GLY A 128 -5.66 0.80 -5.72
C GLY A 128 -5.20 2.15 -5.17
N LEU A 129 -4.69 2.16 -3.96
CA LEU A 129 -3.99 3.29 -3.36
C LEU A 129 -2.61 2.82 -2.93
N ARG A 130 -1.56 3.50 -3.41
CA ARG A 130 -0.18 3.28 -2.98
C ARG A 130 0.38 4.58 -2.44
N ILE A 131 0.97 4.52 -1.24
CA ILE A 131 1.43 5.71 -0.52
C ILE A 131 2.92 5.58 -0.24
N GLU A 132 3.65 6.68 -0.46
CA GLU A 132 5.04 6.81 -0.08
C GLU A 132 5.25 8.08 0.74
N GLY A 133 6.22 8.06 1.67
CA GLY A 133 6.62 9.22 2.45
C GLY A 133 7.98 9.75 2.04
N ARG A 134 8.15 11.08 2.12
CA ARG A 134 9.42 11.76 1.85
C ARG A 134 9.68 12.87 2.87
N VAL A 135 10.98 13.16 3.06
CA VAL A 135 11.47 14.40 3.67
C VAL A 135 12.34 15.08 2.63
N GLY A 136 11.92 16.26 2.17
CA GLY A 136 12.55 16.88 1.00
C GLY A 136 12.51 15.96 -0.23
N SER A 137 13.66 15.64 -0.80
CA SER A 137 13.80 14.69 -1.91
C SER A 137 14.01 13.24 -1.47
N SER A 138 14.32 13.00 -0.19
CA SER A 138 14.69 11.68 0.34
C SER A 138 13.46 10.86 0.70
N LYS A 139 13.42 9.60 0.26
CA LYS A 139 12.37 8.64 0.63
C LYS A 139 12.56 8.20 2.09
N ILE A 140 11.48 8.19 2.85
CA ILE A 140 11.48 7.67 4.22
C ILE A 140 11.49 6.13 4.17
N PRO A 141 12.36 5.46 4.94
CA PRO A 141 12.37 4.00 5.04
C PRO A 141 11.03 3.44 5.56
N GLN A 142 10.61 2.30 5.03
CA GLN A 142 9.30 1.69 5.36
C GLN A 142 9.10 1.43 6.86
N ASN A 143 10.16 1.07 7.57
CA ASN A 143 10.12 0.81 9.01
C ASN A 143 10.05 2.06 9.89
N GLN A 144 10.10 3.25 9.30
CA GLN A 144 10.04 4.53 10.02
C GLN A 144 8.76 5.31 9.74
N ILE A 145 7.92 4.84 8.83
CA ILE A 145 6.67 5.52 8.46
C ILE A 145 5.51 4.54 8.39
N SER A 146 4.34 4.97 8.79
CA SER A 146 3.09 4.22 8.68
C SER A 146 1.96 5.12 8.24
N PHE A 147 0.94 4.52 7.59
CA PHE A 147 -0.21 5.24 7.08
C PHE A 147 -1.51 4.63 7.62
N GLY A 148 -2.34 5.47 8.22
CA GLY A 148 -3.73 5.14 8.51
C GLY A 148 -4.63 5.67 7.41
N ILE A 149 -5.58 4.87 6.94
CA ILE A 149 -6.56 5.26 5.92
C ILE A 149 -7.94 5.34 6.56
N TYR A 150 -8.62 6.45 6.34
CA TYR A 150 -9.94 6.77 6.88
C TYR A 150 -10.90 7.14 5.75
N LYS A 151 -12.17 6.78 5.89
CA LYS A 151 -13.19 7.13 4.90
C LYS A 151 -13.65 8.59 5.09
N GLY A 152 -13.87 9.29 3.98
CA GLY A 152 -14.31 10.68 3.94
C GLY A 152 -13.16 11.67 3.93
N SER A 153 -13.41 12.93 4.33
CA SER A 153 -12.42 14.01 4.38
C SER A 153 -11.95 14.28 5.80
N GLN A 154 -10.69 14.70 5.96
CA GLN A 154 -10.14 15.12 7.26
C GLN A 154 -10.88 16.32 7.89
N PHE A 155 -11.61 17.08 7.09
CA PHE A 155 -12.39 18.26 7.54
C PHE A 155 -13.81 17.93 8.01
N GLU A 156 -14.26 16.69 7.82
CA GLU A 156 -15.55 16.28 8.33
C GLU A 156 -15.51 16.07 9.85
N ILE A 157 -16.56 16.49 10.57
CA ILE A 157 -16.65 16.43 12.03
C ILE A 157 -17.05 15.01 12.49
N GLY A 158 -16.44 14.52 13.56
CA GLY A 158 -16.75 13.27 14.26
C GLY A 158 -15.56 12.30 14.33
N GLU A 159 -15.60 11.43 15.33
CA GLU A 159 -14.63 10.33 15.45
C GLU A 159 -14.88 9.28 14.37
N ARG A 160 -13.82 8.81 13.76
CA ARG A 160 -13.87 7.80 12.70
C ARG A 160 -12.93 6.67 12.99
N ALA A 161 -13.46 5.47 12.90
CA ALA A 161 -12.63 4.29 12.88
C ALA A 161 -11.77 4.27 11.62
N SER A 162 -10.51 3.94 11.80
CA SER A 162 -9.62 3.70 10.66
C SER A 162 -10.12 2.51 9.86
N LEU A 163 -10.21 2.68 8.54
CA LEU A 163 -10.54 1.57 7.63
C LEU A 163 -9.36 0.60 7.53
N LEU A 164 -8.15 1.15 7.43
CA LEU A 164 -6.89 0.42 7.46
C LEU A 164 -5.91 1.18 8.36
N PRO A 165 -5.60 0.68 9.55
CA PRO A 165 -4.87 1.45 10.56
C PRO A 165 -3.36 1.52 10.32
N ASN A 166 -2.80 0.58 9.57
CA ASN A 166 -1.35 0.48 9.38
C ASN A 166 -1.02 -0.09 8.00
N VAL A 167 -0.95 0.78 7.01
CA VAL A 167 -0.52 0.44 5.65
C VAL A 167 0.96 0.78 5.52
N ALA A 168 1.75 -0.17 5.03
CA ALA A 168 3.17 0.05 4.81
C ALA A 168 3.43 0.92 3.57
N ALA A 169 4.53 1.65 3.57
CA ALA A 169 4.94 2.45 2.43
C ALA A 169 5.20 1.58 1.19
N GLY A 170 4.58 1.94 0.07
CA GLY A 170 4.70 1.24 -1.21
C GLY A 170 3.74 0.07 -1.41
N ASP A 171 3.03 -0.37 -0.36
CA ASP A 171 1.99 -1.39 -0.51
C ASP A 171 0.75 -0.83 -1.19
N VAL A 172 0.04 -1.69 -1.92
CA VAL A 172 -1.20 -1.32 -2.58
C VAL A 172 -2.40 -1.71 -1.71
N ALA A 173 -3.10 -0.72 -1.19
CA ALA A 173 -4.38 -0.90 -0.53
C ALA A 173 -5.52 -0.89 -1.56
N LEU A 174 -6.33 -1.94 -1.60
CA LEU A 174 -7.52 -2.03 -2.45
C LEU A 174 -8.73 -1.49 -1.68
N LEU A 175 -9.31 -0.41 -2.17
CA LEU A 175 -10.38 0.34 -1.51
C LEU A 175 -11.58 0.52 -2.44
N PRO A 176 -12.81 0.62 -1.90
CA PRO A 176 -13.95 1.11 -2.67
C PRO A 176 -13.65 2.45 -3.33
N GLU A 177 -14.25 2.71 -4.47
CA GLU A 177 -14.24 4.06 -5.05
C GLU A 177 -14.81 5.07 -4.06
N GLY A 178 -14.11 6.20 -3.87
CA GLY A 178 -14.58 7.20 -2.93
C GLY A 178 -13.51 8.20 -2.49
N THR A 179 -13.90 9.04 -1.53
CA THR A 179 -13.01 10.00 -0.87
C THR A 179 -12.53 9.42 0.46
N TYR A 180 -11.24 9.57 0.70
CA TYR A 180 -10.54 9.12 1.89
C TYR A 180 -9.59 10.21 2.37
N TYR A 181 -9.16 10.12 3.61
CA TYR A 181 -7.97 10.83 4.04
C TYR A 181 -6.95 9.86 4.64
N ILE A 182 -5.68 10.20 4.43
CA ILE A 182 -4.55 9.50 5.00
C ILE A 182 -4.02 10.28 6.20
N VAL A 183 -3.63 9.53 7.24
CA VAL A 183 -2.81 10.03 8.34
C VAL A 183 -1.46 9.34 8.24
N SER A 184 -0.45 10.12 7.89
CA SER A 184 0.93 9.65 7.76
C SER A 184 1.68 9.98 9.05
N ASN A 185 2.26 8.97 9.69
CA ASN A 185 3.08 9.11 10.89
C ASN A 185 4.54 8.77 10.56
N TYR A 186 5.43 9.74 10.63
CA TYR A 186 6.86 9.52 10.51
C TYR A 186 7.49 9.47 11.91
N GLY A 187 7.93 8.28 12.30
CA GLY A 187 8.30 7.99 13.69
C GLY A 187 7.08 7.89 14.62
N ASP A 188 7.33 8.06 15.89
CA ASP A 188 6.36 7.89 16.97
C ASP A 188 6.19 9.15 17.85
N ALA A 189 6.67 10.31 17.36
CA ALA A 189 6.52 11.58 18.04
C ALA A 189 5.45 12.46 17.34
N ASN A 190 5.83 13.61 16.81
CA ASN A 190 4.87 14.61 16.32
C ASN A 190 4.92 14.88 14.81
N SER A 191 5.70 14.12 14.05
CA SER A 191 5.72 14.29 12.59
C SER A 191 4.54 13.57 11.96
N VAL A 192 3.39 14.25 11.91
CA VAL A 192 2.12 13.74 11.38
C VAL A 192 1.64 14.63 10.25
N VAL A 193 1.29 14.02 9.11
CA VAL A 193 0.69 14.70 7.97
C VAL A 193 -0.64 14.08 7.63
N ARG A 194 -1.64 14.92 7.34
CA ARG A 194 -2.95 14.49 6.86
C ARG A 194 -3.19 14.99 5.44
N SER A 195 -3.77 14.16 4.59
CA SER A 195 -4.07 14.51 3.21
C SER A 195 -5.33 13.82 2.72
N ASP A 196 -6.22 14.58 2.09
CA ASP A 196 -7.39 14.03 1.42
C ASP A 196 -7.00 13.46 0.06
N ILE A 197 -7.60 12.34 -0.29
CA ILE A 197 -7.36 11.63 -1.55
C ILE A 197 -8.68 11.12 -2.13
N ARG A 198 -8.69 10.91 -3.45
CA ARG A 198 -9.80 10.26 -4.13
C ARG A 198 -9.31 8.98 -4.81
N VAL A 199 -9.95 7.87 -4.47
CA VAL A 199 -9.75 6.57 -5.12
C VAL A 199 -10.79 6.40 -6.21
N GLN A 200 -10.36 6.00 -7.41
CA GLN A 200 -11.21 5.77 -8.57
C GLN A 200 -11.20 4.30 -8.94
N ALA A 201 -12.37 3.77 -9.30
CA ALA A 201 -12.52 2.38 -9.72
C ALA A 201 -11.60 2.04 -10.91
N GLY A 202 -10.93 0.89 -10.84
CA GLY A 202 -10.04 0.39 -11.89
C GLY A 202 -8.72 1.13 -12.05
N LYS A 203 -8.40 2.10 -11.16
CA LYS A 203 -7.15 2.88 -11.22
C LYS A 203 -6.29 2.65 -9.99
N LEU A 204 -4.97 2.76 -10.20
CA LEU A 204 -4.01 2.92 -9.11
C LEU A 204 -3.77 4.41 -8.88
N THR A 205 -3.98 4.86 -7.65
CA THR A 205 -3.68 6.21 -7.19
C THR A 205 -2.36 6.17 -6.42
N ASP A 206 -1.33 6.81 -6.96
CA ASP A 206 -0.03 6.99 -6.30
C ASP A 206 0.01 8.31 -5.55
N VAL A 207 0.33 8.25 -4.26
CA VAL A 207 0.38 9.42 -3.38
C VAL A 207 1.76 9.52 -2.73
N THR A 208 2.36 10.70 -2.79
CA THR A 208 3.58 11.02 -2.03
C THR A 208 3.22 12.01 -0.94
N VAL A 209 3.45 11.61 0.32
CA VAL A 209 3.30 12.48 1.48
C VAL A 209 4.66 13.06 1.86
N THR A 210 4.75 14.39 1.92
CA THR A 210 6.00 15.07 2.31
C THR A 210 5.91 15.52 3.76
N HIS A 211 6.80 14.99 4.59
CA HIS A 211 7.00 15.41 5.97
C HIS A 211 8.02 16.54 6.04
N ARG A 212 7.80 17.46 6.95
CA ARG A 212 8.77 18.49 7.36
C ARG A 212 9.30 18.08 8.73
N ALA A 213 10.40 17.32 8.76
CA ALA A 213 10.90 16.68 9.95
C ALA A 213 12.40 16.37 9.81
N ALA A 214 13.02 16.02 10.92
CA ALA A 214 14.38 15.50 10.95
C ALA A 214 14.57 14.49 12.10
N VAL A 215 15.59 13.65 11.98
CA VAL A 215 16.02 12.71 13.02
C VAL A 215 17.00 13.41 13.95
N ILE A 216 16.64 13.52 15.21
CA ILE A 216 17.47 14.15 16.24
C ILE A 216 17.98 13.09 17.21
N THR A 217 19.29 13.04 17.40
CA THR A 217 19.94 12.22 18.42
C THR A 217 20.24 13.11 19.63
N LEU A 218 19.79 12.70 20.82
CA LEU A 218 20.05 13.43 22.05
C LEU A 218 21.23 12.81 22.78
N LYS A 219 22.02 13.65 23.47
CA LYS A 219 23.23 13.24 24.18
C LYS A 219 23.46 14.16 25.36
N LEU A 220 23.58 13.59 26.58
CA LEU A 220 23.99 14.31 27.76
C LEU A 220 25.49 14.08 27.98
N VAL A 221 26.26 15.14 28.09
CA VAL A 221 27.74 15.09 28.24
C VAL A 221 28.20 15.93 29.42
N GLY A 222 29.28 15.52 30.07
CA GLY A 222 29.94 16.33 31.11
C GLY A 222 30.55 17.61 30.54
N ASP A 223 31.27 17.46 29.42
CA ASP A 223 31.90 18.54 28.67
C ASP A 223 31.57 18.41 27.20
N ARG A 224 31.62 19.50 26.42
CA ARG A 224 31.35 19.54 25.01
C ARG A 224 32.21 18.52 24.25
N GLY A 225 31.58 17.68 23.43
CA GLY A 225 32.24 16.59 22.70
C GLY A 225 32.64 15.40 23.57
N GLY A 226 32.26 15.37 24.85
CA GLY A 226 32.53 14.28 25.78
C GLY A 226 31.69 13.02 25.49
N GLU A 227 31.94 11.97 26.28
CA GLU A 227 31.16 10.74 26.23
C GLU A 227 29.73 10.97 26.76
N ALA A 228 28.78 10.27 26.19
CA ALA A 228 27.39 10.37 26.62
C ALA A 228 27.16 9.63 27.94
N LEU A 229 26.47 10.29 28.85
CA LEU A 229 26.10 9.71 30.13
C LEU A 229 24.98 8.69 29.97
N ALA A 230 25.24 7.48 30.44
CA ALA A 230 24.27 6.40 30.44
C ALA A 230 23.09 6.68 31.39
N ASN A 231 22.01 5.90 31.30
CA ASN A 231 20.84 5.96 32.18
C ASN A 231 20.20 7.36 32.27
N THR A 232 20.29 8.15 31.20
CA THR A 232 19.66 9.46 31.13
C THR A 232 18.20 9.30 30.70
N ALA A 233 17.29 9.86 31.48
CA ALA A 233 15.88 9.99 31.10
C ALA A 233 15.69 11.34 30.38
N TRP A 234 15.00 11.26 29.24
CA TRP A 234 14.82 12.40 28.33
C TRP A 234 13.36 12.76 28.20
N SER A 235 13.07 14.05 28.14
CA SER A 235 11.81 14.60 27.72
C SER A 235 12.07 15.69 26.68
N VAL A 236 11.46 15.56 25.51
CA VAL A 236 11.44 16.62 24.49
C VAL A 236 10.10 17.33 24.59
N ILE A 237 10.15 18.64 24.80
CA ILE A 237 8.98 19.48 24.97
C ILE A 237 8.92 20.61 23.95
N THR A 238 7.71 21.12 23.68
CA THR A 238 7.52 22.37 22.93
C THR A 238 7.90 23.58 23.77
N PRO A 239 8.08 24.77 23.20
CA PRO A 239 8.25 26.01 23.98
C PRO A 239 7.06 26.28 24.93
N GLY A 240 5.87 25.79 24.61
CA GLY A 240 4.68 25.90 25.46
C GLY A 240 4.64 24.92 26.63
N GLY A 241 5.58 23.96 26.69
CA GLY A 241 5.67 22.97 27.77
C GLY A 241 5.01 21.62 27.48
N ASP A 242 4.42 21.43 26.30
CA ASP A 242 3.80 20.16 25.92
C ASP A 242 4.89 19.09 25.69
N VAL A 243 4.74 17.94 26.32
CA VAL A 243 5.67 16.81 26.14
C VAL A 243 5.38 16.14 24.81
N ILE A 244 6.37 16.13 23.94
CA ILE A 244 6.31 15.51 22.61
C ILE A 244 6.79 14.05 22.63
N LYS A 245 7.91 13.80 23.36
CA LYS A 245 8.51 12.48 23.43
C LYS A 245 9.28 12.30 24.73
N GLU A 246 9.15 11.11 25.31
CA GLU A 246 9.99 10.63 26.39
C GLU A 246 10.80 9.42 25.94
N SER A 247 12.01 9.29 26.45
CA SER A 247 12.91 8.17 26.16
C SER A 247 13.95 8.00 27.26
N ILE A 248 14.62 6.86 27.28
CA ILE A 248 15.72 6.56 28.22
C ILE A 248 16.89 6.03 27.41
N GLY A 249 18.10 6.49 27.71
CA GLY A 249 19.32 6.00 27.07
C GLY A 249 20.39 7.08 26.91
N ALA A 250 21.57 6.67 26.45
CA ALA A 250 22.69 7.58 26.19
C ALA A 250 22.53 8.35 24.88
N PHE A 251 21.89 7.69 23.84
CA PHE A 251 21.74 8.22 22.49
C PHE A 251 20.34 7.96 21.93
N PRO A 252 19.26 8.44 22.57
CA PRO A 252 17.94 8.23 22.00
C PRO A 252 17.80 9.03 20.70
N ARG A 253 17.21 8.38 19.69
CA ARG A 253 16.89 9.00 18.41
C ARG A 253 15.40 9.29 18.38
N VAL A 254 15.04 10.52 18.05
CA VAL A 254 13.67 11.00 17.98
C VAL A 254 13.43 11.66 16.64
N ILE A 255 12.33 11.33 15.98
CA ILE A 255 11.89 11.98 14.75
C ILE A 255 10.95 13.12 15.15
N LEU A 256 11.36 14.35 14.88
CA LEU A 256 10.60 15.55 15.27
C LEU A 256 10.16 16.33 14.01
N ALA A 257 8.97 16.86 14.04
CA ALA A 257 8.56 17.87 13.07
C ALA A 257 9.46 19.10 13.13
N GLU A 258 9.60 19.83 12.04
CA GLU A 258 10.28 21.12 11.99
C GLU A 258 9.68 22.08 13.04
N GLY A 259 10.53 22.73 13.83
CA GLY A 259 10.08 23.64 14.88
C GLY A 259 11.08 23.82 16.00
N GLU A 260 10.66 24.56 17.02
CA GLU A 260 11.44 24.84 18.23
C GLU A 260 11.08 23.84 19.33
N TYR A 261 12.09 23.36 20.03
CA TYR A 261 11.96 22.39 21.13
C TYR A 261 12.94 22.68 22.25
N ARG A 262 12.69 22.01 23.39
CA ARG A 262 13.62 21.93 24.49
C ARG A 262 13.86 20.48 24.87
N ALA A 263 15.11 20.06 24.90
CA ALA A 263 15.52 18.78 25.45
C ALA A 263 15.76 18.92 26.96
N ILE A 264 15.11 18.08 27.73
CA ILE A 264 15.29 17.96 29.19
C ILE A 264 15.91 16.59 29.42
N ALA A 265 17.08 16.60 30.08
CA ALA A 265 17.82 15.42 30.48
C ALA A 265 17.83 15.30 32.00
N LYS A 266 17.38 14.15 32.52
CA LYS A 266 17.47 13.83 33.95
C LYS A 266 18.44 12.67 34.16
N ASN A 267 19.50 12.92 34.92
CA ASN A 267 20.52 11.94 35.22
C ASN A 267 20.97 12.10 36.71
N GLU A 268 21.06 11.00 37.45
CA GLU A 268 21.44 10.98 38.86
C GLU A 268 20.70 12.01 39.72
N GLY A 269 19.42 12.21 39.46
CA GLY A 269 18.57 13.16 40.19
C GLY A 269 18.73 14.63 39.82
N LYS A 270 19.67 14.97 38.96
CA LYS A 270 19.88 16.33 38.42
C LYS A 270 19.13 16.49 37.08
N VAL A 271 18.70 17.71 36.78
CA VAL A 271 17.98 18.06 35.56
C VAL A 271 18.79 19.10 34.78
N PHE A 272 18.97 18.83 33.50
CA PHE A 272 19.68 19.69 32.57
C PHE A 272 18.78 19.95 31.37
N GLU A 273 18.89 21.13 30.77
CA GLU A 273 18.04 21.47 29.62
C GLU A 273 18.81 22.24 28.55
N ARG A 274 18.34 22.07 27.30
CA ARG A 274 18.85 22.83 26.16
C ARG A 274 17.72 23.09 25.14
N PRO A 275 17.49 24.38 24.78
CA PRO A 275 16.66 24.69 23.62
C PRO A 275 17.38 24.34 22.31
N PHE A 276 16.61 23.91 21.29
CA PHE A 276 17.13 23.60 19.96
C PHE A 276 16.05 23.75 18.91
N ASN A 277 16.48 23.90 17.65
CA ASN A 277 15.60 23.98 16.51
C ASN A 277 15.78 22.76 15.61
N VAL A 278 14.67 22.22 15.12
CA VAL A 278 14.61 21.18 14.10
C VAL A 278 14.38 21.83 12.75
N VAL A 279 15.30 21.59 11.82
CA VAL A 279 15.23 22.07 10.45
C VAL A 279 14.88 20.90 9.53
N ASN A 280 13.92 21.13 8.62
CA ASN A 280 13.45 20.09 7.70
C ASN A 280 14.59 19.41 6.94
N GLY A 281 14.67 18.09 7.05
CA GLY A 281 15.64 17.26 6.34
C GLY A 281 17.09 17.38 6.83
N VAL A 282 17.33 18.08 7.94
CA VAL A 282 18.66 18.23 8.54
C VAL A 282 18.72 17.42 9.83
N ASP A 283 19.17 16.17 9.70
CA ASP A 283 19.42 15.31 10.87
C ASP A 283 20.57 15.87 11.70
N GLY A 284 20.48 15.72 13.03
CA GLY A 284 21.47 16.33 13.92
C GLY A 284 21.58 15.65 15.27
N GLU A 285 22.65 16.04 15.99
CA GLU A 285 22.89 15.65 17.37
C GLU A 285 22.77 16.88 18.28
N ILE A 286 22.04 16.72 19.38
CA ILE A 286 21.85 17.75 20.39
C ILE A 286 22.59 17.33 21.67
N GLU A 287 23.69 17.99 21.96
CA GLU A 287 24.42 17.81 23.22
C GLU A 287 23.80 18.69 24.31
N VAL A 288 23.36 18.09 25.41
CA VAL A 288 23.02 18.77 26.64
C VAL A 288 24.22 18.67 27.58
N ILE A 289 24.65 19.77 28.20
CA ILE A 289 25.82 19.77 29.06
C ILE A 289 25.37 19.67 30.52
N ALA A 290 25.96 18.72 31.26
CA ALA A 290 25.65 18.42 32.64
C ALA A 290 26.38 19.39 33.61
N ARG A 291 26.06 20.68 33.55
CA ARG A 291 26.62 21.73 34.42
C ARG A 291 25.54 22.51 35.13
#